data_e6b42c482a14fd9ccd2f5a296ebe7193
#
_entry.id   e6b42c482a14fd9ccd2f5a296ebe7193
#
_cell.length_a   1.000
_cell.length_b   1.000
_cell.length_c   1.000
_cell.angle_alpha   90.00
_cell.angle_beta   90.00
_cell.angle_gamma   90.00
#
_symmetry.space_group_name_H-M   'P 1'
#
loop_
_entity.id
_entity.type
_entity.pdbx_description
1 polymer ?
#
loop_
_entity_poly.entity_id
_entity_poly.type
_entity_poly.pdbx_seq_one_letter_code
_entity_poly.pdbx_strand_id
1 'polypeptide(L)'
;MSSRALGLLKQARLTRRQLIGFALLSAILNGLITASVGAWLGQTYAKYQARRQSIESMVHLVYERRTRAGMVASALKRGADIDEVRFRKRAYDEAYVTWNKNIMQDMFAIREITGEHTQSTLEKHMEDGLVAAMSDVDRCLTKAYDVRLANGDPKPLIEQCRMGDLQQFVLDCGATFTNELYKLSKLSFLPFFKNAKEGRDVSEQRIAAACKDVPKPTPILPAAAIAKPIPAATPDPQTSAPEATAPAPMVAPPQ
;
A
#
# COMPACT_ATOMS: atom_id res chain seq x y z
N MET A 1 -13.75 -2.11 -79.50
CA MET A 1 -12.77 -1.75 -78.46
C MET A 1 -12.84 -2.77 -77.34
N SER A 2 -11.73 -3.30 -76.94
CA SER A 2 -11.45 -4.05 -75.73
C SER A 2 -11.48 -5.60 -75.78
N SER A 3 -10.55 -6.17 -76.57
CA SER A 3 -10.15 -7.58 -76.43
C SER A 3 -8.72 -7.78 -75.91
N ARG A 4 -8.11 -6.74 -75.25
CA ARG A 4 -6.72 -6.77 -74.77
C ARG A 4 -6.54 -6.94 -73.27
N ALA A 5 -7.62 -7.02 -72.50
CA ALA A 5 -7.54 -7.16 -71.04
C ALA A 5 -7.50 -8.59 -70.53
N LEU A 6 -7.75 -9.59 -71.37
CA LEU A 6 -7.85 -11.03 -71.00
C LEU A 6 -6.53 -11.79 -71.16
N GLY A 7 -5.45 -11.15 -71.59
CA GLY A 7 -4.17 -11.81 -71.85
C GLY A 7 -3.15 -11.85 -70.71
N LEU A 8 -3.43 -11.27 -69.55
CA LEU A 8 -2.45 -11.11 -68.46
C LEU A 8 -2.61 -12.10 -67.27
N LEU A 9 -3.62 -12.93 -67.27
CA LEU A 9 -3.68 -14.06 -66.38
C LEU A 9 -3.04 -15.31 -67.00
N LYS A 10 -1.81 -15.15 -67.55
CA LYS A 10 -0.97 -16.30 -67.76
C LYS A 10 -0.73 -16.91 -66.39
N GLN A 11 -1.55 -17.92 -66.01
CA GLN A 11 -1.37 -18.75 -64.83
C GLN A 11 0.08 -19.19 -64.81
N ALA A 12 0.90 -18.49 -63.99
CA ALA A 12 2.22 -18.97 -63.64
C ALA A 12 1.99 -20.31 -62.91
N ARG A 13 2.11 -21.41 -63.67
CA ARG A 13 2.09 -22.77 -63.10
C ARG A 13 3.31 -22.86 -62.18
N LEU A 14 3.09 -22.50 -60.89
CA LEU A 14 4.07 -22.67 -59.86
C LEU A 14 4.49 -24.16 -59.86
N THR A 15 5.78 -24.39 -60.02
CA THR A 15 6.30 -25.75 -59.94
C THR A 15 6.01 -26.31 -58.54
N ARG A 16 5.83 -27.65 -58.41
CA ARG A 16 5.58 -28.30 -57.11
C ARG A 16 6.60 -27.91 -56.04
N ARG A 17 7.83 -27.64 -56.44
CA ARG A 17 8.93 -27.17 -55.54
C ARG A 17 8.69 -25.74 -55.03
N GLN A 18 8.17 -24.85 -55.87
CA GLN A 18 7.83 -23.47 -55.49
C GLN A 18 6.62 -23.45 -54.53
N LEU A 19 5.63 -24.27 -54.78
CA LEU A 19 4.46 -24.42 -53.85
C LEU A 19 4.90 -24.89 -52.47
N ILE A 20 5.79 -25.92 -52.39
CA ILE A 20 6.33 -26.43 -51.11
C ILE A 20 7.17 -25.33 -50.46
N GLY A 21 7.98 -24.60 -51.21
CA GLY A 21 8.75 -23.47 -50.68
C GLY A 21 7.90 -22.37 -50.08
N PHE A 22 6.81 -21.96 -50.77
CA PHE A 22 5.85 -20.97 -50.27
C PHE A 22 5.10 -21.49 -49.03
N ALA A 23 4.70 -22.74 -49.00
CA ALA A 23 4.02 -23.33 -47.84
C ALA A 23 4.94 -23.35 -46.61
N LEU A 24 6.20 -23.75 -46.77
CA LEU A 24 7.19 -23.75 -45.68
C LEU A 24 7.48 -22.33 -45.20
N LEU A 25 7.71 -21.38 -46.13
CA LEU A 25 7.95 -19.98 -45.78
C LEU A 25 6.75 -19.36 -45.02
N SER A 26 5.52 -19.63 -45.50
CA SER A 26 4.29 -19.19 -44.83
C SER A 26 4.14 -19.80 -43.43
N ALA A 27 4.45 -21.08 -43.26
CA ALA A 27 4.41 -21.75 -41.97
C ALA A 27 5.42 -21.15 -40.98
N ILE A 28 6.65 -20.90 -41.44
CA ILE A 28 7.69 -20.26 -40.61
C ILE A 28 7.28 -18.84 -40.24
N LEU A 29 6.79 -18.06 -41.22
CA LEU A 29 6.38 -16.68 -40.97
C LEU A 29 5.20 -16.61 -39.98
N ASN A 30 4.20 -17.45 -40.15
CA ASN A 30 3.10 -17.55 -39.21
C ASN A 30 3.55 -17.99 -37.81
N GLY A 31 4.47 -18.96 -37.73
CA GLY A 31 5.08 -19.39 -36.46
C GLY A 31 5.79 -18.24 -35.76
N LEU A 32 6.61 -17.49 -36.49
CA LEU A 32 7.33 -16.33 -35.94
C LEU A 32 6.39 -15.21 -35.49
N ILE A 33 5.37 -14.88 -36.27
CA ILE A 33 4.37 -13.86 -35.91
C ILE A 33 3.62 -14.31 -34.66
N THR A 34 3.12 -15.54 -34.63
CA THR A 34 2.39 -16.07 -33.49
C THR A 34 3.24 -16.11 -32.22
N ALA A 35 4.50 -16.55 -32.32
CA ALA A 35 5.42 -16.57 -31.20
C ALA A 35 5.74 -15.15 -30.70
N SER A 36 5.97 -14.19 -31.61
CA SER A 36 6.26 -12.80 -31.28
C SER A 36 5.08 -12.11 -30.60
N VAL A 37 3.88 -12.27 -31.16
CA VAL A 37 2.64 -11.73 -30.57
C VAL A 37 2.34 -12.39 -29.23
N GLY A 38 2.52 -13.70 -29.10
CA GLY A 38 2.33 -14.42 -27.85
C GLY A 38 3.30 -13.97 -26.77
N ALA A 39 4.59 -13.83 -27.11
CA ALA A 39 5.60 -13.32 -26.19
C ALA A 39 5.31 -11.88 -25.76
N TRP A 40 4.94 -11.00 -26.70
CA TRP A 40 4.60 -9.60 -26.41
C TRP A 40 3.37 -9.50 -25.49
N LEU A 41 2.30 -10.25 -25.78
CA LEU A 41 1.11 -10.31 -24.93
C LEU A 41 1.44 -10.85 -23.53
N GLY A 42 2.24 -11.92 -23.46
CA GLY A 42 2.67 -12.49 -22.19
C GLY A 42 3.46 -11.51 -21.33
N GLN A 43 4.42 -10.79 -21.91
CA GLN A 43 5.17 -9.75 -21.23
C GLN A 43 4.28 -8.59 -20.77
N THR A 44 3.37 -8.14 -21.62
CA THR A 44 2.45 -7.04 -21.31
C THR A 44 1.51 -7.43 -20.17
N TYR A 45 1.00 -8.65 -20.19
CA TYR A 45 0.16 -9.19 -19.12
C TYR A 45 0.93 -9.35 -17.81
N ALA A 46 2.17 -9.87 -17.85
CA ALA A 46 3.02 -10.00 -16.67
C ALA A 46 3.32 -8.64 -16.02
N LYS A 47 3.64 -7.61 -16.83
CA LYS A 47 3.81 -6.24 -16.36
C LYS A 47 2.54 -5.69 -15.71
N TYR A 48 1.38 -5.91 -16.31
CA TYR A 48 0.10 -5.50 -15.73
C TYR A 48 -0.16 -6.17 -14.38
N GLN A 49 0.09 -7.46 -14.26
CA GLN A 49 -0.07 -8.20 -13.00
C GLN A 49 0.90 -7.69 -11.92
N ALA A 50 2.16 -7.46 -12.26
CA ALA A 50 3.15 -6.92 -11.32
C ALA A 50 2.71 -5.53 -10.79
N ARG A 51 2.23 -4.65 -11.68
CA ARG A 51 1.70 -3.33 -11.29
C ARG A 51 0.51 -3.44 -10.35
N ARG A 52 -0.42 -4.32 -10.66
CA ARG A 52 -1.58 -4.57 -9.81
C ARG A 52 -1.17 -5.07 -8.42
N GLN A 53 -0.24 -6.01 -8.34
CA GLN A 53 0.28 -6.51 -7.07
C GLN A 53 0.92 -5.41 -6.23
N SER A 54 1.69 -4.48 -6.84
CA SER A 54 2.28 -3.35 -6.12
C SER A 54 1.21 -2.40 -5.57
N ILE A 55 0.13 -2.13 -6.33
CA ILE A 55 -0.98 -1.31 -5.83
C ILE A 55 -1.69 -2.03 -4.68
N GLU A 56 -1.96 -3.32 -4.79
CA GLU A 56 -2.56 -4.13 -3.73
C GLU A 56 -1.68 -4.18 -2.48
N SER A 57 -0.35 -4.31 -2.65
CA SER A 57 0.64 -4.22 -1.56
C SER A 57 0.55 -2.89 -0.83
N MET A 58 0.53 -1.77 -1.56
CA MET A 58 0.39 -0.43 -0.98
C MET A 58 -0.92 -0.28 -0.20
N VAL A 59 -2.04 -0.74 -0.75
CA VAL A 59 -3.33 -0.75 -0.03
C VAL A 59 -3.18 -1.47 1.30
N HIS A 60 -2.61 -2.67 1.28
CA HIS A 60 -2.40 -3.48 2.48
C HIS A 60 -1.57 -2.76 3.53
N LEU A 61 -0.44 -2.16 3.12
CA LEU A 61 0.46 -1.43 4.01
C LEU A 61 -0.23 -0.23 4.68
N VAL A 62 -1.01 0.56 3.91
CA VAL A 62 -1.76 1.71 4.45
C VAL A 62 -2.80 1.25 5.47
N TYR A 63 -3.63 0.28 5.10
CA TYR A 63 -4.72 -0.20 5.97
C TYR A 63 -4.21 -0.91 7.22
N GLU A 64 -3.19 -1.74 7.10
CA GLU A 64 -2.60 -2.44 8.23
C GLU A 64 -2.04 -1.45 9.26
N ARG A 65 -1.19 -0.51 8.80
CA ARG A 65 -0.58 0.49 9.67
C ARG A 65 -1.64 1.37 10.35
N ARG A 66 -2.65 1.84 9.59
CA ARG A 66 -3.78 2.60 10.14
C ARG A 66 -4.55 1.81 11.18
N THR A 67 -4.89 0.56 10.88
CA THR A 67 -5.66 -0.30 11.80
C THR A 67 -4.89 -0.53 13.09
N ARG A 68 -3.63 -0.88 13.01
CA ARG A 68 -2.78 -1.11 14.19
C ARG A 68 -2.60 0.19 15.00
N ALA A 69 -2.44 1.35 14.33
CA ALA A 69 -2.44 2.65 14.99
C ALA A 69 -3.74 2.90 15.76
N GLY A 70 -4.89 2.62 15.15
CA GLY A 70 -6.20 2.72 15.78
C GLY A 70 -6.35 1.84 17.02
N MET A 71 -5.81 0.61 16.97
CA MET A 71 -5.82 -0.31 18.12
C MET A 71 -4.98 0.21 19.27
N VAL A 72 -3.80 0.79 19.01
CA VAL A 72 -2.96 1.42 20.05
C VAL A 72 -3.66 2.64 20.64
N ALA A 73 -4.16 3.54 19.78
CA ALA A 73 -4.87 4.75 20.22
C ALA A 73 -6.08 4.43 21.08
N SER A 74 -6.86 3.39 20.70
CA SER A 74 -8.02 2.92 21.48
C SER A 74 -7.61 2.37 22.83
N ALA A 75 -6.54 1.57 22.92
CA ALA A 75 -6.04 1.04 24.18
C ALA A 75 -5.57 2.18 25.12
N LEU A 76 -4.83 3.14 24.58
CA LEU A 76 -4.38 4.30 25.34
C LEU A 76 -5.55 5.17 25.85
N LYS A 77 -6.56 5.43 24.98
CA LYS A 77 -7.74 6.25 25.36
C LYS A 77 -8.57 5.65 26.49
N ARG A 78 -8.74 4.34 26.51
CA ARG A 78 -9.55 3.68 27.56
C ARG A 78 -8.76 3.33 28.82
N GLY A 79 -7.47 3.68 28.89
CA GLY A 79 -6.61 3.36 30.04
C GLY A 79 -6.36 1.86 30.19
N ALA A 80 -6.25 1.12 29.08
CA ALA A 80 -6.00 -0.31 29.09
C ALA A 80 -4.73 -0.65 29.90
N ASP A 81 -4.65 -1.91 30.36
CA ASP A 81 -3.47 -2.42 31.04
C ASP A 81 -2.20 -2.21 30.23
N ILE A 82 -1.08 -1.99 30.92
CA ILE A 82 0.19 -1.65 30.28
C ILE A 82 0.70 -2.76 29.37
N ASP A 83 0.42 -4.02 29.71
CA ASP A 83 0.87 -5.14 28.89
C ASP A 83 0.04 -5.25 27.60
N GLU A 84 -1.25 -4.95 27.65
CA GLU A 84 -2.07 -4.81 26.44
C GLU A 84 -1.55 -3.66 25.56
N VAL A 85 -1.24 -2.52 26.14
CA VAL A 85 -0.70 -1.37 25.40
C VAL A 85 0.64 -1.72 24.75
N ARG A 86 1.55 -2.38 25.49
CA ARG A 86 2.84 -2.85 24.96
C ARG A 86 2.66 -3.84 23.82
N PHE A 87 1.76 -4.80 23.96
CA PHE A 87 1.47 -5.77 22.90
C PHE A 87 1.00 -5.10 21.62
N ARG A 88 0.03 -4.18 21.72
CA ARG A 88 -0.51 -3.45 20.58
C ARG A 88 0.53 -2.51 19.96
N LYS A 89 1.35 -1.83 20.79
CA LYS A 89 2.42 -0.96 20.32
C LYS A 89 3.47 -1.75 19.54
N ARG A 90 3.87 -2.93 20.00
CA ARG A 90 4.78 -3.81 19.27
C ARG A 90 4.24 -4.20 17.89
N ALA A 91 2.98 -4.61 17.84
CA ALA A 91 2.32 -4.93 16.57
C ALA A 91 2.28 -3.73 15.61
N TYR A 92 2.07 -2.53 16.15
CA TYR A 92 2.14 -1.29 15.36
C TYR A 92 3.56 -1.01 14.85
N ASP A 93 4.58 -1.19 15.68
CA ASP A 93 5.99 -0.97 15.29
C ASP A 93 6.43 -1.95 14.19
N GLU A 94 5.93 -3.18 14.20
CA GLU A 94 6.12 -4.14 13.10
C GLU A 94 5.51 -3.62 11.79
N ALA A 95 4.30 -3.08 11.83
CA ALA A 95 3.67 -2.49 10.64
C ALA A 95 4.41 -1.24 10.16
N TYR A 96 4.92 -0.42 11.07
CA TYR A 96 5.78 0.73 10.75
C TYR A 96 7.05 0.31 10.01
N VAL A 97 7.76 -0.70 10.51
CA VAL A 97 8.97 -1.23 9.87
C VAL A 97 8.65 -1.83 8.50
N THR A 98 7.56 -2.60 8.41
CA THR A 98 7.10 -3.21 7.17
C THR A 98 6.76 -2.16 6.13
N TRP A 99 6.06 -1.09 6.52
CA TRP A 99 5.77 0.06 5.66
C TRP A 99 7.05 0.68 5.12
N ASN A 100 7.97 1.10 5.99
CA ASN A 100 9.21 1.78 5.57
C ASN A 100 10.08 0.91 4.66
N LYS A 101 10.05 -0.41 4.86
CA LYS A 101 10.82 -1.37 4.05
C LYS A 101 10.25 -1.53 2.64
N ASN A 102 8.92 -1.50 2.49
CA ASN A 102 8.27 -1.83 1.23
C ASN A 102 7.84 -0.60 0.43
N ILE A 103 7.61 0.55 1.07
CA ILE A 103 7.08 1.74 0.40
C ILE A 103 7.97 2.20 -0.77
N MET A 104 9.28 2.12 -0.62
CA MET A 104 10.22 2.49 -1.69
C MET A 104 10.10 1.57 -2.90
N GLN A 105 9.91 0.27 -2.67
CA GLN A 105 9.72 -0.71 -3.74
C GLN A 105 8.41 -0.45 -4.49
N ASP A 106 7.33 -0.16 -3.75
CA ASP A 106 6.03 0.16 -4.34
C ASP A 106 6.08 1.48 -5.13
N MET A 107 6.87 2.47 -4.66
CA MET A 107 7.09 3.73 -5.39
C MET A 107 7.81 3.51 -6.72
N PHE A 108 8.81 2.65 -6.78
CA PHE A 108 9.46 2.31 -8.06
C PHE A 108 8.48 1.65 -9.05
N ALA A 109 7.59 0.79 -8.55
CA ALA A 109 6.55 0.20 -9.40
C ALA A 109 5.54 1.23 -9.91
N ILE A 110 5.20 2.25 -9.11
CA ILE A 110 4.36 3.39 -9.52
C ILE A 110 5.02 4.16 -10.66
N ARG A 111 6.33 4.35 -10.62
CA ARG A 111 7.10 4.99 -11.69
C ARG A 111 6.88 4.34 -13.05
N GLU A 112 6.87 3.03 -13.10
CA GLU A 112 6.62 2.28 -14.34
C GLU A 112 5.18 2.44 -14.85
N ILE A 113 4.23 2.75 -13.96
CA ILE A 113 2.81 2.95 -14.32
C ILE A 113 2.58 4.33 -14.90
N THR A 114 3.18 5.36 -14.31
CA THR A 114 2.80 6.76 -14.51
C THR A 114 3.72 7.52 -15.46
N GLY A 115 4.98 7.07 -15.60
CA GLY A 115 6.04 7.80 -16.31
C GLY A 115 6.66 8.91 -15.43
N GLU A 116 7.82 9.42 -15.83
CA GLU A 116 8.66 10.31 -14.98
C GLU A 116 7.98 11.60 -14.53
N HIS A 117 7.22 12.24 -15.41
CA HIS A 117 6.62 13.54 -15.08
C HIS A 117 5.49 13.43 -14.06
N THR A 118 4.58 12.50 -14.27
CA THR A 118 3.46 12.24 -13.36
C THR A 118 3.94 11.66 -12.03
N GLN A 119 5.03 10.88 -12.06
CA GLN A 119 5.63 10.31 -10.87
C GLN A 119 6.02 11.38 -9.84
N SER A 120 6.81 12.39 -10.23
CA SER A 120 7.30 13.41 -9.28
C SER A 120 6.16 14.15 -8.59
N THR A 121 5.05 14.37 -9.29
CA THR A 121 3.84 15.00 -8.73
C THR A 121 3.13 14.06 -7.75
N LEU A 122 2.98 12.78 -8.11
CA LEU A 122 2.35 11.78 -7.25
C LEU A 122 3.18 11.46 -6.00
N GLU A 123 4.51 11.36 -6.13
CA GLU A 123 5.44 11.21 -5.01
C GLU A 123 5.28 12.37 -4.03
N LYS A 124 5.27 13.59 -4.53
CA LYS A 124 5.09 14.78 -3.70
C LYS A 124 3.75 14.74 -2.95
N HIS A 125 2.65 14.42 -3.60
CA HIS A 125 1.35 14.30 -2.93
C HIS A 125 1.30 13.17 -1.90
N MET A 126 2.02 12.09 -2.15
CA MET A 126 2.15 11.01 -1.18
C MET A 126 2.98 11.43 0.03
N GLU A 127 4.12 12.09 -0.19
CA GLU A 127 5.01 12.57 0.89
C GLU A 127 4.33 13.65 1.72
N ASP A 128 3.83 14.70 1.08
CA ASP A 128 3.22 15.87 1.74
C ASP A 128 1.86 15.54 2.38
N GLY A 129 1.18 14.50 1.91
CA GLY A 129 -0.13 14.07 2.40
C GLY A 129 -0.04 12.82 3.27
N LEU A 130 -0.01 11.65 2.65
CA LEU A 130 -0.15 10.36 3.33
C LEU A 130 1.00 10.07 4.30
N VAL A 131 2.25 10.28 3.87
CA VAL A 131 3.44 10.03 4.69
C VAL A 131 3.52 11.03 5.83
N ALA A 132 3.24 12.30 5.57
CA ALA A 132 3.20 13.34 6.59
C ALA A 132 2.15 13.05 7.67
N ALA A 133 0.91 12.69 7.28
CA ALA A 133 -0.15 12.32 8.21
C ALA A 133 0.23 11.09 9.06
N MET A 134 0.81 10.06 8.44
CA MET A 134 1.29 8.87 9.16
C MET A 134 2.42 9.20 10.12
N SER A 135 3.33 10.12 9.76
CA SER A 135 4.39 10.59 10.64
C SER A 135 3.83 11.33 11.87
N ASP A 136 2.75 12.10 11.68
CA ASP A 136 2.06 12.77 12.80
C ASP A 136 1.37 11.75 13.71
N VAL A 137 0.75 10.70 13.15
CA VAL A 137 0.23 9.57 13.92
C VAL A 137 1.33 8.90 14.75
N ASP A 138 2.48 8.62 14.16
CA ASP A 138 3.62 7.98 14.86
C ASP A 138 4.10 8.83 16.03
N ARG A 139 4.33 10.12 15.80
CA ARG A 139 4.77 11.05 16.85
C ARG A 139 3.78 11.12 18.00
N CYS A 140 2.49 11.16 17.67
CA CYS A 140 1.44 11.20 18.67
C CYS A 140 1.40 9.92 19.49
N LEU A 141 1.36 8.75 18.82
CA LEU A 141 1.30 7.45 19.52
C LEU A 141 2.53 7.20 20.38
N THR A 142 3.72 7.57 19.91
CA THR A 142 4.95 7.42 20.69
C THR A 142 4.91 8.27 21.94
N LYS A 143 4.57 9.57 21.81
CA LYS A 143 4.44 10.45 22.99
C LYS A 143 3.37 9.97 23.98
N ALA A 144 2.21 9.53 23.47
CA ALA A 144 1.14 9.02 24.33
C ALA A 144 1.54 7.72 25.03
N TYR A 145 2.30 6.86 24.36
CA TYR A 145 2.86 5.65 24.94
C TYR A 145 3.88 5.97 26.04
N ASP A 146 4.77 6.93 25.82
CA ASP A 146 5.75 7.37 26.84
C ASP A 146 5.06 7.94 28.08
N VAL A 147 3.99 8.75 27.91
CA VAL A 147 3.17 9.24 29.01
C VAL A 147 2.55 8.08 29.79
N ARG A 148 2.06 7.06 29.09
CA ARG A 148 1.47 5.86 29.73
C ARG A 148 2.53 5.05 30.50
N LEU A 149 3.74 4.90 29.95
CA LEU A 149 4.86 4.24 30.63
C LEU A 149 5.26 4.97 31.91
N ALA A 150 5.16 6.30 31.92
CA ALA A 150 5.39 7.12 33.09
C ALA A 150 4.18 7.16 34.07
N ASN A 151 3.20 6.27 33.93
CA ASN A 151 1.94 6.22 34.68
C ASN A 151 1.08 7.50 34.55
N GLY A 152 1.27 8.31 33.50
CA GLY A 152 0.43 9.45 33.19
C GLY A 152 -0.82 9.06 32.41
N ASP A 153 -1.76 10.01 32.27
CA ASP A 153 -2.94 9.85 31.43
C ASP A 153 -2.64 10.28 29.99
N PRO A 154 -2.61 9.35 29.01
CA PRO A 154 -2.34 9.65 27.61
C PRO A 154 -3.54 10.23 26.85
N LYS A 155 -4.75 10.16 27.40
CA LYS A 155 -6.00 10.54 26.73
C LYS A 155 -6.00 12.00 26.23
N PRO A 156 -5.61 13.01 27.03
CA PRO A 156 -5.57 14.39 26.55
C PRO A 156 -4.64 14.59 25.36
N LEU A 157 -3.51 13.88 25.34
CA LEU A 157 -2.55 13.96 24.25
C LEU A 157 -3.10 13.36 22.95
N ILE A 158 -3.78 12.22 23.05
CA ILE A 158 -4.43 11.56 21.90
C ILE A 158 -5.53 12.47 21.30
N GLU A 159 -6.27 13.18 22.15
CA GLU A 159 -7.31 14.13 21.72
C GLU A 159 -6.69 15.37 21.07
N GLN A 160 -5.65 15.95 21.67
CA GLN A 160 -4.90 17.09 21.08
C GLN A 160 -4.30 16.76 19.72
N CYS A 161 -3.81 15.56 19.52
CA CYS A 161 -3.30 15.09 18.25
C CYS A 161 -4.37 14.95 17.16
N ARG A 162 -5.65 15.08 17.50
CA ARG A 162 -6.75 14.85 16.57
C ARG A 162 -6.64 13.49 15.89
N MET A 163 -6.29 12.46 16.67
CA MET A 163 -5.97 11.12 16.14
C MET A 163 -7.07 10.55 15.23
N GLY A 164 -8.35 10.83 15.53
CA GLY A 164 -9.49 10.42 14.70
C GLY A 164 -9.43 11.05 13.30
N ASP A 165 -9.18 12.36 13.25
CA ASP A 165 -9.12 13.11 11.98
C ASP A 165 -7.92 12.69 11.15
N LEU A 166 -6.74 12.47 11.79
CA LEU A 166 -5.55 11.95 11.11
C LEU A 166 -5.79 10.56 10.52
N GLN A 167 -6.43 9.67 11.26
CA GLN A 167 -6.76 8.33 10.77
C GLN A 167 -7.80 8.35 9.64
N GLN A 168 -8.76 9.25 9.71
CA GLN A 168 -9.74 9.44 8.63
C GLN A 168 -9.06 10.00 7.39
N PHE A 169 -8.19 11.01 7.55
CA PHE A 169 -7.43 11.57 6.45
C PHE A 169 -6.54 10.51 5.77
N VAL A 170 -5.83 9.68 6.54
CA VAL A 170 -5.02 8.56 6.01
C VAL A 170 -5.90 7.59 5.19
N LEU A 171 -7.12 7.32 5.65
CA LEU A 171 -8.05 6.47 4.92
C LEU A 171 -8.48 7.11 3.59
N ASP A 172 -8.91 8.37 3.62
CA ASP A 172 -9.48 9.06 2.46
C ASP A 172 -8.41 9.35 1.40
N CYS A 173 -7.25 9.87 1.83
CA CYS A 173 -6.10 10.08 0.95
C CYS A 173 -5.59 8.73 0.39
N GLY A 174 -5.35 7.73 1.24
CA GLY A 174 -4.85 6.42 0.81
C GLY A 174 -5.80 5.69 -0.13
N ALA A 175 -7.11 5.71 0.14
CA ALA A 175 -8.11 5.10 -0.73
C ALA A 175 -8.20 5.81 -2.08
N THR A 176 -8.19 7.15 -2.09
CA THR A 176 -8.19 7.93 -3.33
C THR A 176 -6.92 7.67 -4.13
N PHE A 177 -5.76 7.74 -3.49
CA PHE A 177 -4.46 7.52 -4.11
C PHE A 177 -4.41 6.15 -4.80
N THR A 178 -4.75 5.08 -4.11
CA THR A 178 -4.71 3.72 -4.64
C THR A 178 -5.75 3.47 -5.74
N ASN A 179 -6.94 4.05 -5.61
CA ASN A 179 -7.98 3.95 -6.64
C ASN A 179 -7.59 4.66 -7.94
N GLU A 180 -7.00 5.86 -7.85
CA GLU A 180 -6.52 6.59 -9.02
C GLU A 180 -5.30 5.91 -9.64
N LEU A 181 -4.36 5.35 -8.85
CA LEU A 181 -3.27 4.52 -9.38
C LEU A 181 -3.79 3.29 -10.14
N TYR A 182 -4.84 2.65 -9.63
CA TYR A 182 -5.45 1.53 -10.32
C TYR A 182 -6.05 1.94 -11.68
N LYS A 183 -6.69 3.12 -11.76
CA LYS A 183 -7.18 3.68 -13.03
C LYS A 183 -6.03 3.99 -13.99
N LEU A 184 -4.96 4.62 -13.49
CA LEU A 184 -3.77 4.91 -14.27
C LEU A 184 -3.09 3.65 -14.81
N SER A 185 -3.06 2.57 -14.03
CA SER A 185 -2.51 1.29 -14.46
C SER A 185 -3.27 0.68 -15.64
N LYS A 186 -4.60 0.87 -15.71
CA LYS A 186 -5.42 0.46 -16.84
C LYS A 186 -5.19 1.33 -18.09
N LEU A 187 -5.04 2.65 -17.91
CA LEU A 187 -4.78 3.58 -19.01
C LEU A 187 -3.42 3.31 -19.68
N SER A 188 -2.42 2.90 -18.92
CA SER A 188 -1.08 2.58 -19.44
C SER A 188 -1.04 1.33 -20.32
N PHE A 189 -2.07 0.46 -20.25
CA PHE A 189 -2.20 -0.72 -21.10
C PHE A 189 -2.66 -0.37 -22.53
N LEU A 190 -3.29 0.80 -22.72
CA LEU A 190 -3.89 1.23 -23.99
C LEU A 190 -3.22 2.52 -24.50
N PRO A 191 -1.96 2.47 -24.97
CA PRO A 191 -1.19 3.67 -25.33
C PRO A 191 -1.77 4.48 -26.50
N PHE A 192 -2.72 3.90 -27.25
CA PHE A 192 -3.27 4.50 -28.48
C PHE A 192 -4.49 5.40 -28.25
N PHE A 193 -5.02 5.51 -27.04
CA PHE A 193 -6.20 6.36 -26.80
C PHE A 193 -5.79 7.79 -26.48
N LYS A 194 -6.28 8.74 -27.31
CA LYS A 194 -6.06 10.20 -27.18
C LYS A 194 -6.37 10.78 -25.78
N ASN A 195 -7.22 10.11 -25.02
CA ASN A 195 -7.70 10.57 -23.71
C ASN A 195 -6.79 10.12 -22.53
N ALA A 196 -5.66 9.46 -22.79
CA ALA A 196 -4.78 8.98 -21.74
C ALA A 196 -4.12 10.15 -20.95
N LYS A 197 -3.89 11.29 -21.58
CA LYS A 197 -3.35 12.48 -20.93
C LYS A 197 -4.39 13.13 -20.03
N GLU A 198 -5.58 13.37 -20.55
CA GLU A 198 -6.71 13.95 -19.80
C GLU A 198 -7.07 13.09 -18.57
N GLY A 199 -7.10 11.77 -18.74
CA GLY A 199 -7.32 10.84 -17.63
C GLY A 199 -6.25 10.93 -16.55
N ARG A 200 -4.98 11.16 -16.91
CA ARG A 200 -3.87 11.38 -15.96
C ARG A 200 -4.05 12.67 -15.18
N ASP A 201 -4.27 13.78 -15.87
CA ASP A 201 -4.43 15.10 -15.27
C ASP A 201 -5.60 15.11 -14.26
N VAL A 202 -6.71 14.44 -14.59
CA VAL A 202 -7.87 14.28 -13.69
C VAL A 202 -7.52 13.43 -12.46
N SER A 203 -6.78 12.34 -12.63
CA SER A 203 -6.36 11.49 -11.51
C SER A 203 -5.40 12.23 -10.58
N GLU A 204 -4.43 12.98 -11.10
CA GLU A 204 -3.52 13.82 -10.32
C GLU A 204 -4.27 14.87 -9.50
N GLN A 205 -5.24 15.57 -10.12
CA GLN A 205 -6.07 16.56 -9.42
C GLN A 205 -6.88 15.95 -8.28
N ARG A 206 -7.43 14.75 -8.46
CA ARG A 206 -8.18 14.04 -7.41
C ARG A 206 -7.28 13.64 -6.24
N ILE A 207 -6.10 13.12 -6.53
CA ILE A 207 -5.11 12.78 -5.50
C ILE A 207 -4.68 14.04 -4.76
N ALA A 208 -4.33 15.11 -5.49
CA ALA A 208 -3.97 16.39 -4.90
C ALA A 208 -5.07 16.93 -3.97
N ALA A 209 -6.32 16.86 -4.39
CA ALA A 209 -7.46 17.32 -3.57
C ALA A 209 -7.66 16.49 -2.30
N ALA A 210 -7.54 15.15 -2.40
CA ALA A 210 -7.75 14.25 -1.26
C ALA A 210 -6.60 14.24 -0.26
N CYS A 211 -5.38 14.54 -0.70
CA CYS A 211 -4.17 14.45 0.12
C CYS A 211 -3.61 15.80 0.56
N LYS A 212 -4.32 16.93 0.31
CA LYS A 212 -3.78 18.28 0.50
C LYS A 212 -3.76 18.72 1.95
N ASP A 213 -4.83 18.68 2.64
CA ASP A 213 -4.99 19.38 3.92
C ASP A 213 -4.85 18.41 5.11
N VAL A 214 -3.59 18.00 5.39
CA VAL A 214 -3.29 17.14 6.55
C VAL A 214 -3.78 17.83 7.83
N PRO A 215 -4.61 17.17 8.66
CA PRO A 215 -5.05 17.71 9.93
C PRO A 215 -3.86 18.00 10.84
N LYS A 216 -3.63 19.29 11.15
CA LYS A 216 -2.51 19.67 12.02
C LYS A 216 -2.89 19.39 13.47
N PRO A 217 -2.00 18.74 14.24
CA PRO A 217 -2.17 18.65 15.69
C PRO A 217 -2.28 20.04 16.30
N THR A 218 -3.14 20.18 17.29
CA THR A 218 -3.17 21.42 18.11
C THR A 218 -1.82 21.56 18.82
N PRO A 219 -1.23 22.75 18.94
CA PRO A 219 0.04 22.92 19.63
C PRO A 219 0.03 22.24 21.00
N ILE A 220 1.00 21.35 21.24
CA ILE A 220 1.07 20.59 22.49
C ILE A 220 1.47 21.60 23.59
N LEU A 221 0.59 21.81 24.57
CA LEU A 221 0.98 22.45 25.82
C LEU A 221 2.19 21.71 26.42
N PRO A 222 3.19 22.42 26.98
CA PRO A 222 4.36 21.78 27.54
C PRO A 222 3.96 20.69 28.54
N ALA A 223 4.68 19.56 28.51
CA ALA A 223 4.37 18.34 29.26
C ALA A 223 4.16 18.54 30.78
N ALA A 224 4.64 19.64 31.33
CA ALA A 224 4.44 20.03 32.73
C ALA A 224 2.95 20.26 33.10
N ALA A 225 2.07 20.54 32.12
CA ALA A 225 0.63 20.72 32.40
C ALA A 225 -0.16 19.40 32.40
N ILE A 226 0.44 18.30 31.94
CA ILE A 226 -0.26 17.01 31.75
C ILE A 226 0.07 16.03 32.88
N ALA A 227 1.15 16.26 33.62
CA ALA A 227 1.55 15.43 34.74
C ALA A 227 0.77 15.75 36.02
N LYS A 228 -0.54 15.40 36.06
CA LYS A 228 -1.18 15.14 37.35
C LYS A 228 -0.77 13.72 37.77
N PRO A 229 0.05 13.54 38.83
CA PRO A 229 0.36 12.22 39.29
C PRO A 229 -0.95 11.53 39.68
N ILE A 230 -1.22 10.36 39.14
CA ILE A 230 -2.27 9.48 39.62
C ILE A 230 -1.86 9.16 41.07
N PRO A 231 -2.75 9.39 42.06
CA PRO A 231 -2.45 9.00 43.45
C PRO A 231 -2.02 7.52 43.46
N ALA A 232 -0.84 7.25 43.99
CA ALA A 232 -0.37 5.88 44.20
C ALA A 232 -1.46 5.10 44.87
N ALA A 233 -1.94 4.02 44.25
CA ALA A 233 -2.86 3.10 44.86
C ALA A 233 -2.22 2.64 46.18
N THR A 234 -2.86 2.93 47.28
CA THR A 234 -2.46 2.47 48.62
C THR A 234 -2.32 0.95 48.51
N PRO A 235 -1.19 0.36 48.89
CA PRO A 235 -1.07 -1.09 48.85
C PRO A 235 -2.06 -1.67 49.87
N ASP A 236 -2.96 -2.50 49.40
CA ASP A 236 -3.84 -3.30 50.25
C ASP A 236 -2.99 -4.16 51.17
N PRO A 237 -3.22 -4.11 52.48
CA PRO A 237 -2.49 -4.95 53.43
C PRO A 237 -3.00 -6.39 53.34
N GLN A 238 -2.09 -7.28 52.92
CA GLN A 238 -2.11 -8.70 53.21
C GLN A 238 -3.24 -9.54 52.54
N THR A 239 -2.95 -10.09 51.42
CA THR A 239 -3.47 -11.40 51.03
C THR A 239 -2.35 -12.42 51.23
N SER A 240 -2.55 -13.30 52.18
CA SER A 240 -1.69 -14.42 52.58
C SER A 240 -1.32 -15.27 51.37
N ALA A 241 -0.04 -15.62 51.26
CA ALA A 241 0.47 -16.53 50.25
C ALA A 241 -0.25 -17.89 50.29
N PRO A 242 -0.68 -18.43 49.16
CA PRO A 242 -1.03 -19.84 49.09
C PRO A 242 0.24 -20.70 49.07
N GLU A 243 0.26 -21.65 49.92
CA GLU A 243 1.19 -22.75 50.15
C GLU A 243 1.59 -23.45 48.83
N ALA A 244 2.89 -23.60 48.63
CA ALA A 244 3.49 -24.24 47.45
C ALA A 244 3.10 -25.73 47.40
N THR A 245 2.24 -26.10 46.48
CA THR A 245 1.96 -27.50 46.14
C THR A 245 3.08 -28.03 45.26
N ALA A 246 3.73 -29.11 45.69
CA ALA A 246 4.83 -29.77 45.00
C ALA A 246 4.44 -30.27 43.58
N PRO A 247 5.36 -30.29 42.63
CA PRO A 247 5.08 -30.73 41.26
C PRO A 247 4.92 -32.26 41.21
N ALA A 248 3.87 -32.71 40.52
CA ALA A 248 3.63 -34.10 40.19
C ALA A 248 4.68 -34.66 39.22
N PRO A 249 5.03 -35.97 39.29
CA PRO A 249 6.06 -36.57 38.45
C PRO A 249 5.62 -36.70 36.98
N MET A 250 6.53 -36.34 36.06
CA MET A 250 6.37 -36.52 34.61
C MET A 250 6.27 -38.01 34.26
N VAL A 251 5.19 -38.38 33.58
CA VAL A 251 5.02 -39.67 32.92
C VAL A 251 5.72 -39.58 31.55
N ALA A 252 6.65 -40.52 31.33
CA ALA A 252 7.36 -40.67 30.06
C ALA A 252 6.43 -41.23 28.97
N PRO A 253 6.59 -40.83 27.67
CA PRO A 253 5.81 -41.38 26.58
C PRO A 253 6.28 -42.79 26.21
N PRO A 254 5.38 -43.68 25.73
CA PRO A 254 5.74 -45.03 25.27
C PRO A 254 6.49 -44.98 23.92
N GLN A 255 7.42 -45.92 23.76
CA GLN A 255 8.20 -46.19 22.55
C GLN A 255 7.36 -46.78 21.40
#